data_7a3bcb707c38e082c52c76561ffd8871
#
_entry.id   7a3bcb707c38e082c52c76561ffd8871
#
_cell.length_a   1.000
_cell.length_b   1.000
_cell.length_c   1.000
_cell.angle_alpha   90.00
_cell.angle_beta   90.00
_cell.angle_gamma   90.00
#
_symmetry.space_group_name_H-M   'P 1'
#
loop_
_entity.id
_entity.type
_entity.pdbx_description
1 polymer ?
#
loop_
_entity_poly.entity_id
_entity_poly.type
_entity_poly.pdbx_seq_one_letter_code
_entity_poly.pdbx_strand_id
1 'polypeptide(L)'
;MPSIAEIRSAVARYVATVGTGTSADIAALYADDATLEDPVGSPPHVGREAIEKFYSQLDAVRNTTELLTVRVAGNTAAFLFRVVTDTGDQRISIEPIDVMTFDEQARITSMRAFWSPDDVTLT
;
A
#
# COMPACT_ATOMS: atom_id res chain seq x y z
N MET A 1 -8.04 -8.32 18.55
CA MET A 1 -8.19 -7.40 17.41
C MET A 1 -7.55 -6.07 17.77
N PRO A 2 -6.71 -5.52 16.91
CA PRO A 2 -6.12 -4.20 17.21
C PRO A 2 -7.20 -3.14 17.29
N SER A 3 -6.91 -2.06 18.00
CA SER A 3 -7.82 -0.93 18.13
C SER A 3 -7.91 -0.14 16.82
N ILE A 4 -8.95 0.69 16.72
CA ILE A 4 -9.07 1.61 15.58
C ILE A 4 -7.83 2.50 15.48
N ALA A 5 -7.33 3.00 16.63
CA ALA A 5 -6.14 3.85 16.65
C ALA A 5 -4.90 3.10 16.17
N GLU A 6 -4.73 1.84 16.56
CA GLU A 6 -3.61 1.02 16.10
C GLU A 6 -3.66 0.78 14.60
N ILE A 7 -4.85 0.51 14.06
CA ILE A 7 -5.01 0.30 12.62
C ILE A 7 -4.76 1.61 11.85
N ARG A 8 -5.27 2.76 12.36
CA ARG A 8 -4.97 4.05 11.72
C ARG A 8 -3.48 4.34 11.70
N SER A 9 -2.77 4.01 12.79
CA SER A 9 -1.30 4.18 12.84
C SER A 9 -0.60 3.26 11.84
N ALA A 10 -1.09 2.02 11.70
CA ALA A 10 -0.52 1.07 10.75
C ALA A 10 -0.70 1.56 9.30
N VAL A 11 -1.87 2.11 8.96
CA VAL A 11 -2.13 2.70 7.64
C VAL A 11 -1.19 3.89 7.38
N ALA A 12 -1.07 4.80 8.35
CA ALA A 12 -0.19 5.96 8.21
C ALA A 12 1.27 5.53 8.01
N ARG A 13 1.71 4.50 8.74
CA ARG A 13 3.05 3.94 8.58
C ARG A 13 3.25 3.34 7.19
N TYR A 14 2.26 2.61 6.69
CA TYR A 14 2.31 2.03 5.36
C TYR A 14 2.49 3.13 4.31
N VAL A 15 1.64 4.15 4.33
CA VAL A 15 1.69 5.25 3.35
C VAL A 15 3.05 5.95 3.42
N ALA A 16 3.57 6.23 4.61
CA ALA A 16 4.87 6.85 4.78
C ALA A 16 6.00 5.96 4.26
N THR A 17 5.92 4.65 4.53
CA THR A 17 6.96 3.69 4.13
C THR A 17 7.01 3.53 2.61
N VAL A 18 5.86 3.56 1.92
CA VAL A 18 5.83 3.55 0.46
C VAL A 18 6.59 4.76 -0.11
N GLY A 19 6.53 5.90 0.57
CA GLY A 19 7.21 7.12 0.12
C GLY A 19 8.71 7.16 0.42
N THR A 20 9.15 6.57 1.53
CA THR A 20 10.51 6.76 2.04
C THR A 20 11.32 5.49 2.26
N GLY A 21 10.65 4.34 2.35
CA GLY A 21 11.32 3.07 2.66
C GLY A 21 11.71 2.29 1.42
N THR A 22 12.34 1.15 1.66
CA THR A 22 12.69 0.18 0.63
C THR A 22 11.57 -0.84 0.48
N SER A 23 11.63 -1.67 -0.57
CA SER A 23 10.70 -2.78 -0.74
C SER A 23 10.72 -3.73 0.46
N ALA A 24 11.89 -3.95 1.07
CA ALA A 24 12.00 -4.77 2.27
C ALA A 24 11.27 -4.13 3.45
N ASP A 25 11.38 -2.81 3.61
CA ASP A 25 10.68 -2.09 4.68
C ASP A 25 9.17 -2.19 4.53
N ILE A 26 8.67 -2.07 3.29
CA ILE A 26 7.25 -2.18 3.01
C ILE A 26 6.76 -3.60 3.30
N ALA A 27 7.47 -4.60 2.79
CA ALA A 27 7.10 -6.00 2.98
C ALA A 27 7.09 -6.40 4.46
N ALA A 28 7.94 -5.79 5.28
CA ALA A 28 8.01 -6.06 6.71
C ALA A 28 6.72 -5.67 7.45
N LEU A 29 5.88 -4.83 6.86
CA LEU A 29 4.58 -4.44 7.45
C LEU A 29 3.50 -5.51 7.24
N TYR A 30 3.76 -6.49 6.37
CA TYR A 30 2.83 -7.56 6.04
C TYR A 30 3.07 -8.80 6.88
N ALA A 31 2.01 -9.56 7.14
CA ALA A 31 2.12 -10.88 7.73
C ALA A 31 2.82 -11.83 6.74
N ASP A 32 3.38 -12.94 7.25
CA ASP A 32 4.17 -13.87 6.43
C ASP A 32 3.39 -14.46 5.25
N ASP A 33 2.10 -14.72 5.46
CA ASP A 33 1.22 -15.35 4.48
C ASP A 33 0.23 -14.38 3.85
N ALA A 34 0.51 -13.09 3.93
CA ALA A 34 -0.37 -12.05 3.40
C ALA A 34 -0.58 -12.17 1.90
N THR A 35 -1.69 -11.58 1.43
CA THR A 35 -2.01 -11.51 0.01
C THR A 35 -2.09 -10.05 -0.44
N LEU A 36 -1.73 -9.81 -1.69
CA LEU A 36 -1.76 -8.48 -2.28
C LEU A 36 -2.31 -8.56 -3.69
N GLU A 37 -3.36 -7.77 -3.96
CA GLU A 37 -3.98 -7.67 -5.28
C GLU A 37 -3.95 -6.19 -5.68
N ASP A 38 -3.17 -5.83 -6.69
CA ASP A 38 -2.93 -4.44 -7.05
C ASP A 38 -2.69 -4.30 -8.56
N PRO A 39 -3.64 -3.73 -9.30
CA PRO A 39 -5.00 -3.41 -8.87
C PRO A 39 -5.88 -4.65 -8.78
N VAL A 40 -7.06 -4.50 -8.19
CA VAL A 40 -8.07 -5.56 -8.16
C VAL A 40 -8.34 -6.02 -9.59
N GLY A 41 -8.34 -7.35 -9.78
CA GLY A 41 -8.47 -7.98 -11.09
C GLY A 41 -7.17 -8.53 -11.64
N SER A 42 -6.01 -8.12 -11.08
CA SER A 42 -4.72 -8.71 -11.41
C SER A 42 -4.47 -9.98 -10.59
N PRO A 43 -3.57 -10.87 -11.03
CA PRO A 43 -3.23 -12.04 -10.24
C PRO A 43 -2.66 -11.64 -8.87
N PRO A 44 -3.13 -12.26 -7.77
CA PRO A 44 -2.65 -11.89 -6.45
C PRO A 44 -1.22 -12.38 -6.22
N HIS A 45 -0.48 -11.60 -5.41
CA HIS A 45 0.82 -11.99 -4.88
C HIS A 45 0.60 -12.60 -3.50
N VAL A 46 1.15 -13.79 -3.27
CA VAL A 46 0.92 -14.52 -2.03
C VAL A 46 2.24 -14.71 -1.29
N GLY A 47 2.26 -14.26 -0.04
CA GLY A 47 3.43 -14.38 0.84
C GLY A 47 4.34 -13.15 0.77
N ARG A 48 5.07 -12.93 1.87
CA ARG A 48 5.90 -11.74 2.04
C ARG A 48 6.98 -11.61 0.95
N GLU A 49 7.57 -12.73 0.54
CA GLU A 49 8.62 -12.72 -0.50
C GLU A 49 8.08 -12.22 -1.84
N ALA A 50 6.91 -12.71 -2.25
CA ALA A 50 6.27 -12.26 -3.49
C ALA A 50 5.86 -10.78 -3.38
N ILE A 51 5.42 -10.35 -2.20
CA ILE A 51 5.02 -8.97 -1.95
C ILE A 51 6.24 -8.06 -2.02
N GLU A 52 7.37 -8.45 -1.43
CA GLU A 52 8.60 -7.69 -1.52
C GLU A 52 9.03 -7.53 -2.98
N LYS A 53 8.97 -8.60 -3.75
CA LYS A 53 9.32 -8.56 -5.18
C LYS A 53 8.40 -7.58 -5.93
N PHE A 54 7.13 -7.56 -5.62
CA PHE A 54 6.18 -6.62 -6.22
C PHE A 54 6.60 -5.17 -5.96
N TYR A 55 6.94 -4.84 -4.70
CA TYR A 55 7.34 -3.47 -4.36
C TYR A 55 8.75 -3.11 -4.84
N SER A 56 9.57 -4.08 -5.22
CA SER A 56 10.96 -3.83 -5.63
C SER A 56 11.05 -2.89 -6.84
N GLN A 57 10.02 -2.81 -7.65
CA GLN A 57 9.96 -1.86 -8.76
C GLN A 57 9.99 -0.41 -8.30
N LEU A 58 9.66 -0.14 -7.04
CA LEU A 58 9.68 1.22 -6.47
C LEU A 58 11.07 1.64 -5.99
N ASP A 59 11.99 0.69 -5.82
CA ASP A 59 13.33 0.98 -5.27
C ASP A 59 14.16 1.85 -6.22
N ALA A 60 13.89 1.80 -7.52
CA ALA A 60 14.65 2.52 -8.55
C ALA A 60 14.11 3.92 -8.86
N VAL A 61 13.01 4.33 -8.23
CA VAL A 61 12.34 5.60 -8.51
C VAL A 61 12.10 6.36 -7.22
N ARG A 62 11.79 7.66 -7.36
CA ARG A 62 11.45 8.51 -6.22
C ARG A 62 9.93 8.55 -6.06
N ASN A 63 9.45 8.22 -4.88
CA ASN A 63 8.02 8.27 -4.56
C ASN A 63 7.75 9.33 -3.50
N THR A 64 6.62 10.01 -3.63
CA THR A 64 6.11 10.93 -2.61
C THR A 64 4.67 10.49 -2.33
N THR A 65 4.32 10.38 -1.06
CA THR A 65 3.01 9.87 -0.66
C THR A 65 2.31 10.81 0.30
N GLU A 66 0.97 10.78 0.25
CA GLU A 66 0.13 11.55 1.16
C GLU A 66 -1.14 10.77 1.44
N LEU A 67 -1.45 10.56 2.73
CA LEU A 67 -2.72 9.95 3.13
C LEU A 67 -3.80 11.01 3.10
N LEU A 68 -4.85 10.79 2.31
CA LEU A 68 -5.92 11.77 2.11
C LEU A 68 -7.11 11.51 3.05
N THR A 69 -7.54 10.26 3.17
CA THR A 69 -8.62 9.90 4.10
C THR A 69 -8.56 8.41 4.44
N VAL A 70 -9.03 8.05 5.61
CA VAL A 70 -9.05 6.67 6.09
C VAL A 70 -10.32 6.41 6.89
N ARG A 71 -10.87 5.22 6.72
CA ARG A 71 -11.97 4.70 7.53
C ARG A 71 -11.60 3.32 8.02
N VAL A 72 -11.92 3.03 9.28
CA VAL A 72 -11.60 1.75 9.91
C VAL A 72 -12.88 1.16 10.48
N ALA A 73 -13.10 -0.12 10.22
CA ALA A 73 -14.22 -0.87 10.78
C ALA A 73 -13.73 -2.30 11.03
N GLY A 74 -13.93 -2.81 12.25
CA GLY A 74 -13.42 -4.14 12.62
C GLY A 74 -11.91 -4.20 12.47
N ASN A 75 -11.42 -5.23 11.79
CA ASN A 75 -10.00 -5.41 11.50
C ASN A 75 -9.61 -4.88 10.12
N THR A 76 -10.44 -4.01 9.52
CA THR A 76 -10.29 -3.60 8.12
C THR A 76 -10.18 -2.08 8.03
N ALA A 77 -9.30 -1.60 7.16
CA ALA A 77 -9.20 -0.19 6.81
C ALA A 77 -9.38 0.00 5.32
N ALA A 78 -10.08 1.06 4.96
CA ALA A 78 -10.17 1.53 3.57
C ALA A 78 -9.64 2.95 3.56
N PHE A 79 -8.71 3.25 2.64
CA PHE A 79 -8.09 4.57 2.64
C PHE A 79 -7.73 5.03 1.23
N LEU A 80 -7.88 6.33 1.04
CA LEU A 80 -7.49 7.02 -0.19
C LEU A 80 -6.15 7.70 0.07
N PHE A 81 -5.17 7.48 -0.80
CA PHE A 81 -3.88 8.16 -0.67
C PHE A 81 -3.35 8.49 -2.05
N ARG A 82 -2.40 9.41 -2.10
CA ARG A 82 -1.77 9.83 -3.35
C ARG A 82 -0.34 9.30 -3.38
N VAL A 83 0.05 8.73 -4.51
CA VAL A 83 1.43 8.36 -4.78
C VAL A 83 1.89 9.12 -6.02
N VAL A 84 2.96 9.88 -5.89
CA VAL A 84 3.60 10.54 -7.04
C VAL A 84 4.94 9.87 -7.25
N THR A 85 5.10 9.23 -8.40
CA THR A 85 6.35 8.56 -8.79
C THR A 85 7.08 9.43 -9.80
N ASP A 86 8.32 9.78 -9.48
CA ASP A 86 9.18 10.58 -10.35
C ASP A 86 10.24 9.66 -10.95
N THR A 87 10.21 9.50 -12.27
CA THR A 87 11.16 8.64 -13.01
C THR A 87 12.34 9.45 -13.57
N GLY A 88 12.39 10.76 -13.32
CA GLY A 88 13.37 11.66 -13.90
C GLY A 88 12.85 12.34 -15.16
N ASP A 89 12.19 11.60 -16.03
CA ASP A 89 11.61 12.12 -17.27
C ASP A 89 10.15 12.50 -17.12
N GLN A 90 9.46 11.90 -16.15
CA GLN A 90 8.02 11.97 -16.05
C GLN A 90 7.58 11.83 -14.61
N ARG A 91 6.47 12.45 -14.27
CA ARG A 91 5.78 12.24 -13.00
C ARG A 91 4.49 11.47 -13.24
N ILE A 92 4.30 10.41 -12.46
CA ILE A 92 3.11 9.58 -12.52
C ILE A 92 2.40 9.73 -11.17
N SER A 93 1.20 10.29 -11.20
CA SER A 93 0.39 10.46 -9.99
C SER A 93 -0.79 9.51 -10.03
N ILE A 94 -1.03 8.82 -8.92
CA ILE A 94 -2.16 7.91 -8.78
C ILE A 94 -2.78 8.10 -7.40
N GLU A 95 -4.10 8.02 -7.33
CA GLU A 95 -4.85 8.07 -6.06
C GLU A 95 -5.70 6.82 -5.92
N PRO A 96 -5.10 5.70 -5.52
CA PRO A 96 -5.85 4.46 -5.33
C PRO A 96 -6.62 4.49 -4.02
N ILE A 97 -7.64 3.63 -3.93
CA ILE A 97 -8.25 3.30 -2.66
C ILE A 97 -7.76 1.90 -2.31
N ASP A 98 -7.09 1.76 -1.17
CA ASP A 98 -6.62 0.48 -0.68
C ASP A 98 -7.55 -0.01 0.43
N VAL A 99 -7.82 -1.31 0.42
CA VAL A 99 -8.55 -1.99 1.49
C VAL A 99 -7.61 -3.04 2.09
N MET A 100 -7.35 -2.92 3.39
CA MET A 100 -6.44 -3.81 4.10
C MET A 100 -7.13 -4.48 5.27
N THR A 101 -6.79 -5.74 5.53
CA THR A 101 -7.14 -6.43 6.77
C THR A 101 -5.88 -6.60 7.61
N PHE A 102 -6.06 -6.71 8.93
CA PHE A 102 -4.95 -6.73 9.89
C PHE A 102 -5.11 -7.88 10.88
N ASP A 103 -3.99 -8.43 11.35
CA ASP A 103 -3.97 -9.45 12.40
C ASP A 103 -3.89 -8.81 13.79
N GLU A 104 -3.72 -9.65 14.82
CA GLU A 104 -3.68 -9.21 16.22
C GLU A 104 -2.49 -8.28 16.51
N GLN A 105 -1.42 -8.35 15.72
CA GLN A 105 -0.24 -7.51 15.86
C GLN A 105 -0.28 -6.29 14.93
N ALA A 106 -1.43 -6.02 14.31
CA ALA A 106 -1.61 -4.95 13.33
C ALA A 106 -0.69 -5.09 12.11
N ARG A 107 -0.34 -6.34 11.73
CA ARG A 107 0.32 -6.63 10.47
C ARG A 107 -0.73 -6.81 9.39
N ILE A 108 -0.40 -6.39 8.18
CA ILE A 108 -1.32 -6.47 7.05
C ILE A 108 -1.46 -7.93 6.62
N THR A 109 -2.68 -8.47 6.62
CA THR A 109 -2.95 -9.84 6.19
C THR A 109 -3.46 -9.89 4.76
N SER A 110 -4.08 -8.82 4.27
CA SER A 110 -4.48 -8.71 2.87
C SER A 110 -4.51 -7.26 2.46
N MET A 111 -4.21 -7.00 1.20
CA MET A 111 -4.32 -5.67 0.60
C MET A 111 -4.94 -5.79 -0.78
N ARG A 112 -5.94 -4.98 -1.04
CA ARG A 112 -6.56 -4.87 -2.35
C ARG A 112 -6.58 -3.40 -2.75
N ALA A 113 -5.96 -3.08 -3.87
CA ALA A 113 -5.86 -1.72 -4.36
C ALA A 113 -6.86 -1.51 -5.50
N PHE A 114 -7.67 -0.49 -5.39
CA PHE A 114 -8.72 -0.16 -6.36
C PHE A 114 -8.28 1.05 -7.17
N TRP A 115 -7.92 0.83 -8.41
CA TRP A 115 -7.59 1.88 -9.38
C TRP A 115 -7.60 1.31 -10.79
N SER A 116 -7.76 2.20 -11.76
CA SER A 116 -7.71 1.88 -13.18
C SER A 116 -6.91 2.97 -13.89
N PRO A 117 -6.61 2.83 -15.19
CA PRO A 117 -5.87 3.87 -15.93
C PRO A 117 -6.51 5.27 -15.84
N ASP A 118 -7.82 5.36 -15.62
CA ASP A 118 -8.51 6.65 -15.46
C ASP A 118 -8.04 7.40 -14.19
N ASP A 119 -7.45 6.68 -13.24
CA ASP A 119 -6.99 7.25 -11.97
C ASP A 119 -5.53 7.67 -12.02
N VAL A 120 -4.87 7.54 -13.17
CA VAL A 120 -3.45 7.85 -13.37
C VAL A 120 -3.32 9.14 -14.13
N THR A 121 -2.51 10.06 -13.59
CA THR A 121 -2.19 11.34 -14.24
C THR A 121 -0.70 11.37 -14.56
N LEU A 122 -0.36 11.74 -15.81
CA LEU A 122 1.03 11.89 -16.25
C LEU A 122 1.34 13.36 -16.44
N THR A 123 2.49 13.79 -15.94
CA THR A 123 2.95 15.19 -16.12
C THR A 123 4.46 15.30 -16.41
#